data_4a3cdf393eb681023d20375679d2210f
#
_entry.id   4a3cdf393eb681023d20375679d2210f
#
_cell.length_a   1.000
_cell.length_b   1.000
_cell.length_c   1.000
_cell.angle_alpha   90.00
_cell.angle_beta   90.00
_cell.angle_gamma   90.00
#
_symmetry.space_group_name_H-M   'P 1'
#
loop_
_entity.id
_entity.type
_entity.pdbx_description
1 polymer ?
#
loop_
_entity_poly.entity_id
_entity_poly.type
_entity_poly.pdbx_seq_one_letter_code
_entity_poly.pdbx_strand_id
1 'polypeptide(L)'
;MGEIVTFTATGSPRVVSRVIEEYARGQGHVTAIVVPWESDATTLRMAVTAVKSDGWAIEHTNLGTIQLIDAGQERTEVAIAAEPSDHPERQKLAAVFDRFVRQVQSRFHVES
;
A
#
# COMPACT_ATOMS: atom_id res chain seq x y z
N MET A 1 14.40 10.43 -3.43
CA MET A 1 14.58 9.00 -3.36
C MET A 1 13.71 8.42 -2.27
N GLY A 2 12.83 7.52 -2.63
CA GLY A 2 11.91 6.94 -1.66
C GLY A 2 12.58 5.86 -0.85
N GLU A 3 12.21 5.76 0.39
CA GLU A 3 12.64 4.67 1.24
C GLU A 3 11.76 3.47 0.96
N ILE A 4 12.36 2.29 1.02
CA ILE A 4 11.62 1.04 0.88
C ILE A 4 11.49 0.43 2.26
N VAL A 5 10.25 0.16 2.64
CA VAL A 5 9.95 -0.51 3.91
C VAL A 5 9.64 -1.97 3.60
N THR A 6 10.33 -2.88 4.27
CA THR A 6 10.09 -4.31 4.07
C THR A 6 9.77 -4.98 5.39
N PHE A 7 8.84 -5.92 5.35
CA PHE A 7 8.52 -6.74 6.52
C PHE A 7 7.83 -8.02 6.05
N THR A 8 7.68 -8.97 6.96
CA THR A 8 7.02 -10.23 6.66
C THR A 8 5.64 -10.24 7.33
N ALA A 9 4.62 -10.54 6.55
CA ALA A 9 3.25 -10.64 7.05
C ALA A 9 2.82 -12.10 7.06
N THR A 10 1.97 -12.46 8.00
CA THR A 10 1.37 -13.79 8.06
C THR A 10 0.19 -13.86 7.09
N GLY A 11 0.15 -14.90 6.28
CA GLY A 11 -0.89 -15.10 5.31
C GLY A 11 -0.34 -15.12 3.88
N SER A 12 -1.15 -15.61 2.95
CA SER A 12 -0.77 -15.61 1.55
C SER A 12 -0.83 -14.20 0.99
N PRO A 13 -0.18 -13.92 -0.14
CA PRO A 13 -0.27 -12.58 -0.74
C PRO A 13 -1.70 -12.12 -0.97
N ARG A 14 -2.58 -13.03 -1.37
CA ARG A 14 -3.98 -12.67 -1.60
C ARG A 14 -4.67 -12.22 -0.32
N VAL A 15 -4.43 -12.94 0.78
CA VAL A 15 -5.02 -12.59 2.08
C VAL A 15 -4.47 -11.25 2.54
N VAL A 16 -3.16 -11.06 2.43
CA VAL A 16 -2.51 -9.82 2.84
C VAL A 16 -3.03 -8.65 2.02
N SER A 17 -3.20 -8.84 0.71
CA SER A 17 -3.71 -7.77 -0.15
C SER A 17 -5.11 -7.33 0.27
N ARG A 18 -5.97 -8.27 0.63
CA ARG A 18 -7.33 -7.94 1.08
C ARG A 18 -7.33 -7.13 2.36
N VAL A 19 -6.47 -7.50 3.30
CA VAL A 19 -6.37 -6.76 4.55
C VAL A 19 -5.91 -5.33 4.29
N ILE A 20 -4.93 -5.17 3.40
CA ILE A 20 -4.43 -3.84 3.04
C ILE A 20 -5.53 -3.01 2.35
N GLU A 21 -6.26 -3.62 1.42
CA GLU A 21 -7.37 -2.94 0.74
C GLU A 21 -8.42 -2.45 1.73
N GLU A 22 -8.81 -3.32 2.66
CA GLU A 22 -9.81 -2.97 3.67
C GLU A 22 -9.31 -1.86 4.59
N TYR A 23 -8.04 -1.94 4.94
CA TYR A 23 -7.44 -0.93 5.79
C TYR A 23 -7.45 0.44 5.11
N ALA A 24 -7.09 0.47 3.83
CA ALA A 24 -7.11 1.70 3.05
C ALA A 24 -8.53 2.26 2.97
N ARG A 25 -9.49 1.38 2.74
CA ARG A 25 -10.89 1.79 2.65
C ARG A 25 -11.36 2.46 3.94
N GLY A 26 -10.88 1.96 5.08
CA GLY A 26 -11.21 2.54 6.38
C GLY A 26 -10.65 3.95 6.59
N GLN A 27 -9.62 4.33 5.83
CA GLN A 27 -9.05 5.66 5.93
C GLN A 27 -9.89 6.73 5.25
N GLY A 28 -10.73 6.33 4.30
CA GLY A 28 -11.67 7.23 3.65
C GLY A 28 -11.09 8.07 2.52
N HIS A 29 -9.78 8.22 2.45
CA HIS A 29 -9.14 9.04 1.42
C HIS A 29 -7.92 8.36 0.79
N VAL A 30 -7.74 7.10 1.08
CA VAL A 30 -6.64 6.29 0.52
C VAL A 30 -7.24 5.04 -0.06
N THR A 31 -6.77 4.64 -1.23
CA THR A 31 -7.15 3.35 -1.81
C THR A 31 -5.89 2.55 -2.09
N ALA A 32 -5.99 1.25 -1.92
CA ALA A 32 -4.93 0.32 -2.28
C ALA A 32 -5.59 -0.80 -3.07
N ILE A 33 -5.13 -0.99 -4.30
CA ILE A 33 -5.73 -2.00 -5.18
C ILE A 33 -4.65 -2.84 -5.83
N VAL A 34 -4.97 -4.10 -6.07
CA VAL A 34 -4.08 -4.99 -6.82
C VAL A 34 -4.11 -4.59 -8.29
N VAL A 35 -2.93 -4.54 -8.89
CA VAL A 35 -2.78 -4.25 -10.32
C VAL A 35 -2.57 -5.59 -11.03
N PRO A 36 -3.62 -6.16 -11.66
CA PRO A 36 -3.53 -7.53 -12.18
C PRO A 36 -2.47 -7.72 -13.26
N TRP A 37 -2.31 -6.73 -14.13
CA TRP A 37 -1.33 -6.87 -15.24
C TRP A 37 0.11 -6.71 -14.78
N GLU A 38 0.34 -6.37 -13.52
CA GLU A 38 1.69 -6.31 -12.94
C GLU A 38 1.87 -7.37 -11.88
N SER A 39 0.98 -8.34 -11.84
CA SER A 39 0.97 -9.40 -10.83
C SER A 39 1.07 -10.76 -11.49
N ASP A 40 1.62 -11.74 -10.77
CA ASP A 40 1.68 -13.12 -11.24
C ASP A 40 1.35 -14.06 -10.10
N ALA A 41 1.62 -15.36 -10.28
CA ALA A 41 1.23 -16.38 -9.31
C ALA A 41 1.92 -16.23 -7.96
N THR A 42 3.12 -15.64 -7.93
CA THR A 42 3.92 -15.55 -6.72
C THR A 42 4.06 -14.13 -6.19
N THR A 43 3.71 -13.14 -6.99
CA THR A 43 3.89 -11.74 -6.63
C THR A 43 2.66 -10.94 -6.99
N LEU A 44 2.09 -10.25 -6.01
CA LEU A 44 1.00 -9.31 -6.24
C LEU A 44 1.55 -7.91 -6.09
N ARG A 45 1.20 -7.05 -7.02
CA ARG A 45 1.58 -5.64 -6.95
C ARG A 45 0.35 -4.80 -6.71
N MET A 46 0.44 -3.89 -5.75
CA MET A 46 -0.66 -3.00 -5.40
C MET A 46 -0.25 -1.56 -5.63
N ALA A 47 -1.21 -0.76 -6.07
CA ALA A 47 -1.02 0.68 -6.18
C ALA A 47 -1.76 1.35 -5.04
N VAL A 48 -1.10 2.29 -4.38
CA VAL A 48 -1.68 3.07 -3.29
C VAL A 48 -1.88 4.49 -3.79
N THR A 49 -3.12 4.97 -3.73
CA THR A 49 -3.45 6.31 -4.21
C THR A 49 -4.22 7.08 -3.17
N ALA A 50 -4.00 8.38 -3.14
CA ALA A 50 -4.84 9.28 -2.36
C ALA A 50 -5.99 9.74 -3.25
N VAL A 51 -7.17 9.79 -2.66
CA VAL A 51 -8.38 10.21 -3.37
C VAL A 51 -8.89 11.49 -2.72
N LYS A 52 -9.03 12.53 -3.51
CA LYS A 52 -9.57 13.79 -3.05
C LYS A 52 -10.77 14.14 -3.90
N SER A 53 -11.88 14.43 -3.24
CA SER A 53 -13.09 14.86 -3.92
C SER A 53 -13.29 16.35 -3.65
N ASP A 54 -13.43 17.12 -4.72
CA ASP A 54 -13.64 18.55 -4.61
C ASP A 54 -14.81 18.91 -5.53
N GLY A 55 -16.01 18.84 -4.97
CA GLY A 55 -17.22 19.12 -5.74
C GLY A 55 -17.40 18.15 -6.89
N TRP A 56 -17.10 18.61 -8.11
CA TRP A 56 -17.32 17.85 -9.32
C TRP A 56 -16.14 16.94 -9.69
N ALA A 57 -14.97 17.23 -9.12
CA ALA A 57 -13.76 16.54 -9.53
C ALA A 57 -13.31 15.54 -8.48
N ILE A 58 -12.84 14.38 -8.93
CA ILE A 58 -12.19 13.40 -8.09
C ILE A 58 -10.75 13.33 -8.57
N GLU A 59 -9.83 13.64 -7.68
CA GLU A 59 -8.42 13.60 -7.99
C GLU A 59 -7.79 12.37 -7.34
N HIS A 60 -7.06 11.61 -8.16
CA HIS A 60 -6.30 10.45 -7.70
C HIS A 60 -4.82 10.77 -7.81
N THR A 61 -4.09 10.63 -6.72
CA THR A 61 -2.66 10.89 -6.70
C THR A 61 -1.93 9.64 -6.23
N ASN A 62 -0.98 9.18 -7.02
CA ASN A 62 -0.16 8.03 -6.65
C ASN A 62 0.67 8.35 -5.43
N LEU A 63 0.56 7.52 -4.41
CA LEU A 63 1.36 7.64 -3.19
C LEU A 63 2.54 6.69 -3.20
N GLY A 64 2.34 5.50 -3.73
CA GLY A 64 3.38 4.50 -3.75
C GLY A 64 2.89 3.16 -4.22
N THR A 65 3.74 2.16 -4.12
CA THR A 65 3.43 0.80 -4.53
C THR A 65 3.77 -0.18 -3.42
N ILE A 66 3.03 -1.28 -3.40
CA ILE A 66 3.27 -2.38 -2.47
C ILE A 66 3.48 -3.64 -3.29
N GLN A 67 4.54 -4.37 -2.99
CA GLN A 67 4.81 -5.63 -3.62
C GLN A 67 4.67 -6.73 -2.58
N LEU A 68 3.86 -7.74 -2.88
CA LEU A 68 3.59 -8.85 -1.98
C LEU A 68 4.15 -10.11 -2.62
N ILE A 69 5.19 -10.66 -2.03
CA ILE A 69 5.89 -11.82 -2.58
C ILE A 69 5.62 -13.02 -1.68
N ASP A 70 5.18 -14.11 -2.29
CA ASP A 70 4.93 -15.35 -1.55
C ASP A 70 6.25 -15.88 -1.00
N ALA A 71 6.37 -15.93 0.31
CA ALA A 71 7.56 -16.41 0.99
C ALA A 71 7.42 -17.86 1.44
N GLY A 72 6.29 -18.51 1.12
CA GLY A 72 6.03 -19.88 1.55
C GLY A 72 5.50 -19.96 2.97
N GLN A 73 4.92 -21.10 3.30
CA GLN A 73 4.41 -21.37 4.65
C GLN A 73 3.41 -20.31 5.13
N GLU A 74 2.57 -19.85 4.20
CA GLU A 74 1.57 -18.83 4.49
C GLU A 74 2.18 -17.55 5.05
N ARG A 75 3.29 -17.15 4.46
CA ARG A 75 3.93 -15.89 4.77
C ARG A 75 4.12 -15.08 3.49
N THR A 76 4.05 -13.79 3.62
CA THR A 76 4.23 -12.88 2.51
C THR A 76 5.27 -11.84 2.87
N GLU A 77 6.23 -11.66 1.97
CA GLU A 77 7.20 -10.59 2.12
C GLU A 77 6.59 -9.34 1.52
N VAL A 78 6.50 -8.29 2.30
CA VAL A 78 5.87 -7.04 1.89
C VAL A 78 6.95 -5.99 1.68
N ALA A 79 6.95 -5.38 0.51
CA ALA A 79 7.87 -4.28 0.19
C ALA A 79 7.04 -3.08 -0.23
N ILE A 80 7.21 -1.97 0.46
CA ILE A 80 6.45 -0.75 0.23
C ILE A 80 7.40 0.36 -0.17
N ALA A 81 7.14 0.97 -1.31
CA ALA A 81 7.97 2.05 -1.83
C ALA A 81 7.13 3.27 -2.11
N ALA A 82 7.59 4.44 -1.67
CA ALA A 82 6.93 5.70 -1.96
C ALA A 82 7.24 6.12 -3.39
N GLU A 83 6.26 6.72 -4.05
CA GLU A 83 6.40 7.21 -5.41
C GLU A 83 6.82 8.67 -5.37
N PRO A 84 7.85 9.08 -6.13
CA PRO A 84 8.19 10.48 -6.23
C PRO A 84 7.04 11.27 -6.82
N SER A 85 6.84 12.49 -6.35
CA SER A 85 5.71 13.29 -6.80
C SER A 85 6.10 14.76 -6.94
N ASP A 86 5.57 15.39 -8.00
CA ASP A 86 5.71 16.83 -8.24
C ASP A 86 4.50 17.60 -7.71
N HIS A 87 3.58 16.91 -7.06
CA HIS A 87 2.35 17.51 -6.60
C HIS A 87 2.63 18.65 -5.63
N PRO A 88 1.88 19.77 -5.72
CA PRO A 88 2.07 20.90 -4.80
C PRO A 88 1.95 20.52 -3.33
N GLU A 89 1.13 19.51 -3.04
CA GLU A 89 0.92 19.05 -1.66
C GLU A 89 1.70 17.78 -1.35
N ARG A 90 2.83 17.58 -2.03
CA ARG A 90 3.58 16.33 -1.89
C ARG A 90 4.01 16.02 -0.45
N GLN A 91 4.25 17.06 0.35
CA GLN A 91 4.63 16.84 1.74
C GLN A 91 3.47 16.29 2.57
N LYS A 92 2.28 16.81 2.34
CA LYS A 92 1.08 16.30 2.98
C LYS A 92 0.81 14.87 2.55
N LEU A 93 0.94 14.61 1.25
CA LEU A 93 0.71 13.29 0.70
C LEU A 93 1.72 12.28 1.24
N ALA A 94 2.97 12.70 1.38
CA ALA A 94 4.00 11.85 1.95
C ALA A 94 3.68 11.49 3.40
N ALA A 95 3.15 12.46 4.15
CA ALA A 95 2.77 12.21 5.54
C ALA A 95 1.59 11.23 5.62
N VAL A 96 0.62 11.37 4.71
CA VAL A 96 -0.52 10.45 4.65
C VAL A 96 -0.04 9.04 4.34
N PHE A 97 0.84 8.92 3.36
CA PHE A 97 1.38 7.62 2.98
C PHE A 97 2.19 6.99 4.12
N ASP A 98 3.04 7.78 4.76
CA ASP A 98 3.84 7.30 5.88
C ASP A 98 2.98 6.77 7.01
N ARG A 99 1.91 7.49 7.34
CA ARG A 99 0.96 7.06 8.36
C ARG A 99 0.31 5.74 7.95
N PHE A 100 -0.12 5.65 6.69
CA PHE A 100 -0.74 4.45 6.17
C PHE A 100 0.22 3.26 6.27
N VAL A 101 1.47 3.45 5.86
CA VAL A 101 2.49 2.39 5.92
C VAL A 101 2.72 1.93 7.35
N ARG A 102 2.83 2.86 8.28
CA ARG A 102 3.04 2.51 9.68
C ARG A 102 1.87 1.73 10.25
N GLN A 103 0.66 2.11 9.88
CA GLN A 103 -0.52 1.41 10.35
C GLN A 103 -0.62 0.02 9.76
N VAL A 104 -0.31 -0.14 8.47
CA VAL A 104 -0.29 -1.46 7.84
C VAL A 104 0.77 -2.32 8.51
N GLN A 105 1.95 -1.79 8.70
CA GLN A 105 3.04 -2.52 9.32
C GLN A 105 2.67 -2.96 10.73
N SER A 106 2.04 -2.09 11.48
CA SER A 106 1.58 -2.40 12.84
C SER A 106 0.54 -3.49 12.84
N ARG A 107 -0.36 -3.48 11.84
CA ARG A 107 -1.42 -4.47 11.72
C ARG A 107 -0.87 -5.87 11.51
N PHE A 108 0.22 -5.98 10.74
CA PHE A 108 0.82 -7.26 10.43
C PHE A 108 2.01 -7.61 11.32
N HIS A 109 2.45 -6.67 12.14
CA HIS A 109 3.59 -6.91 13.00
C HIS A 109 3.19 -7.86 14.11
N VAL A 110 3.56 -9.10 13.94
CA VAL A 110 3.31 -10.09 14.96
C VAL A 110 4.40 -9.95 15.99
N GLU A 111 4.02 -9.88 17.22
CA GLU A 111 4.96 -9.76 18.29
C GLU A 111 5.98 -10.85 18.24
N SER A 112 7.17 -10.53 18.14
CA SER A 112 8.23 -11.53 18.09
C SER A 112 8.72 -11.87 19.48
#